data_94f27f4f4ebeecf0451a8f0d82d1268f
#
_entry.id   94f27f4f4ebeecf0451a8f0d82d1268f
#
_cell.length_a   1.000
_cell.length_b   1.000
_cell.length_c   1.000
_cell.angle_alpha   90.00
_cell.angle_beta   90.00
_cell.angle_gamma   90.00
#
_symmetry.space_group_name_H-M   'P 1'
#
loop_
_entity.id
_entity.type
_entity.pdbx_description
1 polymer ?
#
loop_
_entity_poly.entity_id
_entity_poly.type
_entity_poly.pdbx_seq_one_letter_code
_entity_poly.pdbx_strand_id
1 'polypeptide(L)'
;MISVCMATYNGQKYIKEQIDSILPQLSENDELVISDDQSTDGTPEIIASYKDPRIRFFVNNKTHGVAHNFENALAHAKGDIIFLSDQDDVWVEGKVEKMTSYMKQNHYDVVMCNCMLVDENMKPLTGKPHFNKVRPIKKPVFLNILKNSWLGCCMVFSKKLLTECLPFPPNVAAHDLWIALYAQLHFRCGYMPNEVLHLYRRHSETASFAGKRSTNKWSYRISYRLYLAYHLIARTFNRNKHKS
;
A
#
# COMPACT_ATOMS: atom_id res chain seq x y z
N MET A 1 -13.18 -2.53 12.91
CA MET A 1 -12.14 -1.49 13.07
C MET A 1 -11.26 -1.44 11.82
N ILE A 2 -10.93 -0.22 11.36
CA ILE A 2 -10.06 0.01 10.21
C ILE A 2 -8.74 0.57 10.69
N SER A 3 -7.61 0.10 10.12
CA SER A 3 -6.31 0.72 10.25
C SER A 3 -5.86 1.24 8.89
N VAL A 4 -5.56 2.53 8.79
CA VAL A 4 -4.83 3.11 7.66
C VAL A 4 -3.36 3.14 8.04
N CYS A 5 -2.50 2.43 7.31
CA CYS A 5 -1.06 2.36 7.55
C CYS A 5 -0.35 3.27 6.55
N MET A 6 0.30 4.31 7.05
CA MET A 6 1.04 5.29 6.27
C MET A 6 2.53 5.20 6.57
N ALA A 7 3.35 5.19 5.52
CA ALA A 7 4.80 5.31 5.63
C ALA A 7 5.23 6.73 5.23
N THR A 8 6.05 7.38 6.08
CA THR A 8 6.53 8.75 5.84
C THR A 8 8.05 8.83 5.88
N TYR A 9 8.60 9.71 5.05
CA TYR A 9 9.99 10.13 5.04
C TYR A 9 10.13 11.47 4.30
N ASN A 10 10.54 12.53 5.02
CA ASN A 10 10.70 13.88 4.48
C ASN A 10 9.49 14.34 3.64
N GLY A 11 8.29 14.21 4.21
CA GLY A 11 7.03 14.42 3.53
C GLY A 11 6.35 15.75 3.83
N GLN A 12 7.03 16.71 4.49
CA GLN A 12 6.43 17.96 5.00
C GLN A 12 5.60 18.72 3.96
N LYS A 13 5.95 18.58 2.68
CA LYS A 13 5.28 19.30 1.59
C LYS A 13 3.84 18.83 1.34
N TYR A 14 3.55 17.54 1.57
CA TYR A 14 2.30 16.91 1.12
C TYR A 14 1.53 16.22 2.24
N ILE A 15 2.19 15.85 3.33
CA ILE A 15 1.61 14.98 4.36
C ILE A 15 0.34 15.57 4.99
N LYS A 16 0.27 16.89 5.13
CA LYS A 16 -0.93 17.55 5.67
C LYS A 16 -2.15 17.26 4.79
N GLU A 17 -2.03 17.46 3.49
CA GLU A 17 -3.13 17.24 2.55
C GLU A 17 -3.58 15.77 2.53
N GLN A 18 -2.63 14.83 2.62
CA GLN A 18 -2.94 13.42 2.70
C GLN A 18 -3.68 13.06 3.99
N ILE A 19 -3.23 13.52 5.16
CA ILE A 19 -3.91 13.29 6.43
C ILE A 19 -5.32 13.90 6.40
N ASP A 20 -5.47 15.13 5.90
CA ASP A 20 -6.75 15.82 5.77
C ASP A 20 -7.74 15.07 4.85
N SER A 21 -7.25 14.32 3.88
CA SER A 21 -8.08 13.51 3.00
C SER A 21 -8.52 12.16 3.61
N ILE A 22 -7.79 11.67 4.62
CA ILE A 22 -8.04 10.38 5.27
C ILE A 22 -8.95 10.52 6.49
N LEU A 23 -8.60 11.41 7.43
CA LEU A 23 -9.26 11.50 8.73
C LEU A 23 -10.79 11.70 8.66
N PRO A 24 -11.37 12.49 7.75
CA PRO A 24 -12.82 12.64 7.63
C PRO A 24 -13.55 11.33 7.24
N GLN A 25 -12.83 10.36 6.68
CA GLN A 25 -13.39 9.08 6.25
C GLN A 25 -13.28 7.97 7.32
N LEU A 26 -12.62 8.26 8.44
CA LEU A 26 -12.44 7.32 9.55
C LEU A 26 -13.45 7.61 10.67
N SER A 27 -14.00 6.54 11.26
CA SER A 27 -14.81 6.61 12.47
C SER A 27 -13.94 6.79 13.73
N GLU A 28 -14.58 7.05 14.87
CA GLU A 28 -13.89 7.20 16.16
C GLU A 28 -13.10 5.95 16.59
N ASN A 29 -13.55 4.78 16.15
CA ASN A 29 -12.91 3.50 16.46
C ASN A 29 -11.85 3.07 15.46
N ASP A 30 -11.61 3.84 14.40
CA ASP A 30 -10.60 3.55 13.40
C ASP A 30 -9.28 4.26 13.75
N GLU A 31 -8.18 3.88 13.08
CA GLU A 31 -6.88 4.48 13.36
C GLU A 31 -6.11 4.83 12.07
N LEU A 32 -5.30 5.87 12.15
CA LEU A 32 -4.25 6.22 11.20
C LEU A 32 -2.90 5.92 11.86
N VAL A 33 -2.28 4.82 11.47
CA VAL A 33 -0.97 4.38 11.96
C VAL A 33 0.10 4.92 11.03
N ILE A 34 0.86 5.89 11.50
CA ILE A 34 1.94 6.52 10.73
C ILE A 34 3.28 6.00 11.24
N SER A 35 4.09 5.46 10.33
CA SER A 35 5.48 5.12 10.59
C SER A 35 6.41 6.06 9.84
N ASP A 36 7.29 6.73 10.56
CA ASP A 36 8.25 7.68 10.04
C ASP A 36 9.65 7.07 9.95
N ASP A 37 10.27 7.17 8.79
CA ASP A 37 11.60 6.61 8.52
C ASP A 37 12.73 7.59 8.90
N GLN A 38 12.61 8.24 10.08
CA GLN A 38 13.53 9.21 10.64
C GLN A 38 13.65 10.49 9.77
N SER A 39 12.51 11.12 9.49
CA SER A 39 12.46 12.40 8.78
C SER A 39 13.30 13.47 9.47
N THR A 40 13.93 14.30 8.67
CA THR A 40 14.76 15.44 9.11
C THR A 40 14.18 16.79 8.76
N ASP A 41 12.98 16.80 8.14
CA ASP A 41 12.19 17.99 7.83
C ASP A 41 11.03 18.17 8.83
N GLY A 42 10.10 19.07 8.58
CA GLY A 42 8.95 19.37 9.45
C GLY A 42 7.85 18.28 9.46
N THR A 43 8.10 17.07 8.95
CA THR A 43 7.09 15.98 8.91
C THR A 43 6.57 15.59 10.29
N PRO A 44 7.44 15.29 11.30
CA PRO A 44 6.98 14.89 12.63
C PRO A 44 6.16 16.00 13.33
N GLU A 45 6.56 17.24 13.19
CA GLU A 45 5.89 18.41 13.79
C GLU A 45 4.49 18.60 13.18
N ILE A 46 4.35 18.43 11.87
CA ILE A 46 3.05 18.49 11.19
C ILE A 46 2.12 17.40 11.73
N ILE A 47 2.60 16.16 11.83
CA ILE A 47 1.81 15.04 12.36
C ILE A 47 1.38 15.33 13.81
N ALA A 48 2.29 15.78 14.65
CA ALA A 48 2.02 16.08 16.06
C ALA A 48 1.01 17.23 16.25
N SER A 49 0.88 18.13 15.27
CA SER A 49 -0.04 19.26 15.33
C SER A 49 -1.52 18.88 15.30
N TYR A 50 -1.87 17.70 14.79
CA TYR A 50 -3.26 17.26 14.63
C TYR A 50 -4.00 16.99 15.94
N LYS A 51 -3.31 16.58 17.00
CA LYS A 51 -3.92 16.22 18.31
C LYS A 51 -5.17 15.32 18.19
N ASP A 52 -5.27 14.55 17.11
CA ASP A 52 -6.37 13.61 16.86
C ASP A 52 -6.03 12.25 17.49
N PRO A 53 -6.87 11.69 18.40
CA PRO A 53 -6.58 10.46 19.10
C PRO A 53 -6.53 9.23 18.17
N ARG A 54 -7.05 9.32 16.96
CA ARG A 54 -6.99 8.25 15.96
C ARG A 54 -5.60 8.15 15.31
N ILE A 55 -4.77 9.19 15.38
CA ILE A 55 -3.40 9.16 14.87
C ILE A 55 -2.48 8.49 15.87
N ARG A 56 -1.78 7.46 15.40
CA ARG A 56 -0.74 6.76 16.15
C ARG A 56 0.58 6.86 15.39
N PHE A 57 1.51 7.60 15.95
CA PHE A 57 2.81 7.88 15.34
C PHE A 57 3.92 6.99 15.91
N PHE A 58 4.73 6.41 15.04
CA PHE A 58 5.87 5.56 15.37
C PHE A 58 7.07 5.93 14.51
N VAL A 59 8.26 5.88 15.09
CA VAL A 59 9.51 6.03 14.34
C VAL A 59 10.05 4.65 13.98
N ASN A 60 10.43 4.47 12.72
CA ASN A 60 11.14 3.26 12.29
C ASN A 60 12.59 3.33 12.76
N ASN A 61 12.93 2.59 13.81
CA ASN A 61 14.28 2.50 14.37
C ASN A 61 15.07 1.29 13.82
N LYS A 62 14.55 0.62 12.79
CA LYS A 62 15.18 -0.52 12.13
C LYS A 62 15.85 -0.09 10.82
N THR A 63 15.89 -0.98 9.86
CA THR A 63 16.44 -0.72 8.53
C THR A 63 15.61 0.35 7.80
N HIS A 64 16.27 1.38 7.28
CA HIS A 64 15.65 2.38 6.42
C HIS A 64 15.11 1.76 5.13
N GLY A 65 14.06 2.36 4.62
CA GLY A 65 13.48 2.05 3.32
C GLY A 65 11.96 1.83 3.37
N VAL A 66 11.32 2.14 2.27
CA VAL A 66 9.85 2.17 2.14
C VAL A 66 9.19 0.88 2.63
N ALA A 67 9.73 -0.29 2.23
CA ALA A 67 9.14 -1.57 2.62
C ALA A 67 9.23 -1.82 4.13
N HIS A 68 10.37 -1.51 4.76
CA HIS A 68 10.55 -1.68 6.21
C HIS A 68 9.74 -0.66 7.01
N ASN A 69 9.58 0.55 6.48
CA ASN A 69 8.75 1.56 7.09
C ASN A 69 7.26 1.17 7.06
N PHE A 70 6.78 0.64 5.93
CA PHE A 70 5.44 0.03 5.88
C PHE A 70 5.30 -1.18 6.81
N GLU A 71 6.31 -2.05 6.90
CA GLU A 71 6.30 -3.18 7.83
C GLU A 71 6.15 -2.71 9.27
N ASN A 72 6.84 -1.63 9.65
CA ASN A 72 6.71 -1.05 10.98
C ASN A 72 5.29 -0.51 11.22
N ALA A 73 4.69 0.22 10.29
CA ALA A 73 3.31 0.67 10.41
C ALA A 73 2.33 -0.51 10.53
N LEU A 74 2.46 -1.50 9.66
CA LEU A 74 1.62 -2.68 9.60
C LEU A 74 1.70 -3.55 10.86
N ALA A 75 2.87 -3.65 11.48
CA ALA A 75 3.06 -4.37 12.74
C ALA A 75 2.30 -3.73 13.92
N HIS A 76 2.03 -2.43 13.84
CA HIS A 76 1.28 -1.69 14.85
C HIS A 76 -0.23 -1.60 14.58
N ALA A 77 -0.71 -2.07 13.42
CA ALA A 77 -2.11 -2.03 13.03
C ALA A 77 -2.98 -2.96 13.88
N LYS A 78 -4.08 -2.43 14.43
CA LYS A 78 -5.03 -3.16 15.27
C LYS A 78 -6.31 -3.58 14.53
N GLY A 79 -6.66 -2.87 13.45
CA GLY A 79 -7.90 -3.06 12.70
C GLY A 79 -8.00 -4.42 11.99
N ASP A 80 -9.24 -4.80 11.67
CA ASP A 80 -9.55 -6.01 10.90
C ASP A 80 -9.41 -5.80 9.40
N ILE A 81 -9.48 -4.53 8.98
CA ILE A 81 -9.35 -4.06 7.61
C ILE A 81 -8.21 -3.05 7.56
N ILE A 82 -7.27 -3.28 6.65
CA ILE A 82 -6.03 -2.52 6.54
C ILE A 82 -5.98 -1.80 5.19
N PHE A 83 -5.77 -0.50 5.22
CA PHE A 83 -5.45 0.32 4.05
C PHE A 83 -3.98 0.68 4.05
N LEU A 84 -3.36 0.74 2.88
CA LEU A 84 -2.03 1.33 2.70
C LEU A 84 -2.18 2.78 2.21
N SER A 85 -1.28 3.64 2.67
CA SER A 85 -1.23 5.04 2.26
C SER A 85 0.22 5.51 2.10
N ASP A 86 0.52 6.10 0.95
CA ASP A 86 1.72 6.91 0.78
C ASP A 86 1.48 8.31 1.36
N GLN A 87 2.53 9.06 1.66
CA GLN A 87 2.46 10.38 2.35
C GLN A 87 2.07 11.55 1.45
N ASP A 88 2.14 11.36 0.13
CA ASP A 88 2.19 12.41 -0.89
C ASP A 88 1.01 12.39 -1.88
N ASP A 89 0.04 11.53 -1.64
CA ASP A 89 -1.18 11.35 -2.44
C ASP A 89 -2.39 12.11 -1.85
N VAL A 90 -3.58 11.88 -2.41
CA VAL A 90 -4.86 12.33 -1.83
C VAL A 90 -5.94 11.28 -2.04
N TRP A 91 -6.68 10.96 -0.99
CA TRP A 91 -7.82 10.06 -1.07
C TRP A 91 -9.07 10.79 -1.57
N VAL A 92 -9.78 10.17 -2.50
CA VAL A 92 -11.09 10.66 -2.93
C VAL A 92 -12.13 10.31 -1.86
N GLU A 93 -13.07 11.23 -1.63
CA GLU A 93 -14.18 11.03 -0.69
C GLU A 93 -14.93 9.72 -0.97
N GLY A 94 -15.29 9.02 0.11
CA GLY A 94 -15.97 7.73 0.05
C GLY A 94 -15.05 6.53 -0.25
N LYS A 95 -13.71 6.71 -0.33
CA LYS A 95 -12.79 5.60 -0.57
C LYS A 95 -12.95 4.49 0.46
N VAL A 96 -12.96 4.84 1.75
CA VAL A 96 -13.07 3.87 2.85
C VAL A 96 -14.37 3.09 2.75
N GLU A 97 -15.50 3.77 2.65
CA GLU A 97 -16.83 3.16 2.59
C GLU A 97 -16.97 2.25 1.36
N LYS A 98 -16.68 2.76 0.17
CA LYS A 98 -16.83 2.02 -1.09
C LYS A 98 -15.96 0.77 -1.14
N MET A 99 -14.69 0.90 -0.75
CA MET A 99 -13.77 -0.24 -0.81
C MET A 99 -14.10 -1.31 0.24
N THR A 100 -14.46 -0.91 1.46
CA THR A 100 -14.84 -1.87 2.51
C THR A 100 -16.17 -2.54 2.20
N SER A 101 -17.16 -1.82 1.66
CA SER A 101 -18.44 -2.38 1.23
C SER A 101 -18.25 -3.38 0.10
N TYR A 102 -17.47 -3.03 -0.93
CA TYR A 102 -17.16 -3.93 -2.05
C TYR A 102 -16.42 -5.19 -1.60
N MET A 103 -15.45 -5.04 -0.69
CA MET A 103 -14.73 -6.15 -0.10
C MET A 103 -15.67 -7.12 0.64
N LYS A 104 -16.56 -6.60 1.48
CA LYS A 104 -17.53 -7.39 2.26
C LYS A 104 -18.57 -8.08 1.36
N GLN A 105 -19.22 -7.35 0.46
CA GLN A 105 -20.28 -7.87 -0.43
C GLN A 105 -19.79 -9.00 -1.33
N ASN A 106 -18.53 -8.96 -1.75
CA ASN A 106 -17.96 -9.96 -2.65
C ASN A 106 -17.09 -11.01 -1.93
N HIS A 107 -16.98 -10.93 -0.61
CA HIS A 107 -16.14 -11.79 0.20
C HIS A 107 -14.68 -11.81 -0.26
N TYR A 108 -14.12 -10.66 -0.64
CA TYR A 108 -12.71 -10.51 -0.99
C TYR A 108 -11.85 -10.30 0.26
N ASP A 109 -10.63 -10.82 0.24
CA ASP A 109 -9.63 -10.61 1.29
C ASP A 109 -8.71 -9.44 0.97
N VAL A 110 -8.58 -9.09 -0.30
CA VAL A 110 -7.88 -7.90 -0.79
C VAL A 110 -8.62 -7.29 -1.97
N VAL A 111 -8.70 -5.97 -2.00
CA VAL A 111 -9.30 -5.18 -3.09
C VAL A 111 -8.34 -4.06 -3.48
N MET A 112 -8.27 -3.77 -4.77
CA MET A 112 -7.56 -2.61 -5.31
C MET A 112 -8.55 -1.72 -6.09
N CYS A 113 -8.56 -0.43 -5.80
CA CYS A 113 -9.31 0.56 -6.59
C CYS A 113 -8.45 1.12 -7.73
N ASN A 114 -9.08 1.91 -8.61
CA ASN A 114 -8.37 2.68 -9.63
C ASN A 114 -7.89 4.02 -9.07
N CYS A 115 -6.92 4.64 -9.74
CA CYS A 115 -6.40 5.97 -9.40
C CYS A 115 -6.31 6.89 -10.62
N MET A 116 -6.24 8.19 -10.36
CA MET A 116 -5.89 9.21 -11.34
C MET A 116 -4.46 9.68 -11.07
N LEU A 117 -3.63 9.73 -12.11
CA LEU A 117 -2.31 10.35 -12.00
C LEU A 117 -2.47 11.87 -12.08
N VAL A 118 -1.93 12.58 -11.09
CA VAL A 118 -1.98 14.03 -10.99
C VAL A 118 -0.58 14.64 -10.84
N ASP A 119 -0.41 15.89 -11.21
CA ASP A 119 0.81 16.64 -10.95
C ASP A 119 0.87 17.17 -9.50
N GLU A 120 1.88 17.96 -9.17
CA GLU A 120 2.05 18.57 -7.85
C GLU A 120 0.89 19.48 -7.44
N ASN A 121 0.15 20.03 -8.40
CA ASN A 121 -1.00 20.93 -8.21
C ASN A 121 -2.35 20.20 -8.36
N MET A 122 -2.35 18.87 -8.26
CA MET A 122 -3.54 18.01 -8.37
C MET A 122 -4.24 18.03 -9.74
N LYS A 123 -3.57 18.53 -10.79
CA LYS A 123 -4.10 18.50 -12.15
C LYS A 123 -3.86 17.13 -12.78
N PRO A 124 -4.88 16.51 -13.40
CA PRO A 124 -4.71 15.22 -14.07
C PRO A 124 -3.64 15.26 -15.16
N LEU A 125 -2.68 14.34 -15.07
CA LEU A 125 -1.62 14.18 -16.08
C LEU A 125 -2.11 13.48 -17.35
N THR A 126 -3.21 12.73 -17.23
CA THR A 126 -3.87 12.03 -18.34
C THR A 126 -5.37 12.24 -18.22
N GLY A 127 -6.08 12.29 -19.36
CA GLY A 127 -7.54 12.40 -19.37
C GLY A 127 -8.26 11.10 -18.98
N LYS A 128 -7.54 10.08 -18.49
CA LYS A 128 -8.08 8.75 -18.20
C LYS A 128 -7.46 8.20 -16.91
N PRO A 129 -8.20 7.39 -16.13
CA PRO A 129 -7.66 6.71 -14.95
C PRO A 129 -6.44 5.84 -15.30
N HIS A 130 -5.56 5.61 -14.32
CA HIS A 130 -4.28 4.91 -14.53
C HIS A 130 -4.46 3.47 -15.06
N PHE A 131 -5.45 2.75 -14.52
CA PHE A 131 -5.75 1.38 -14.91
C PHE A 131 -6.90 1.32 -15.94
N ASN A 132 -6.81 2.09 -17.02
CA ASN A 132 -7.83 2.16 -18.08
C ASN A 132 -8.05 0.88 -18.87
N LYS A 133 -6.99 0.11 -19.02
CA LYS A 133 -7.08 -1.24 -19.55
C LYS A 133 -7.04 -2.14 -18.33
N VAL A 134 -8.19 -2.67 -17.99
CA VAL A 134 -8.31 -3.73 -16.98
C VAL A 134 -7.15 -4.69 -17.19
N ARG A 135 -6.08 -4.49 -16.43
CA ARG A 135 -5.09 -5.53 -16.25
C ARG A 135 -5.78 -6.47 -15.29
N PRO A 136 -6.32 -7.59 -15.75
CA PRO A 136 -7.08 -8.42 -14.86
C PRO A 136 -6.15 -8.84 -13.73
N ILE A 137 -6.56 -8.58 -12.51
CA ILE A 137 -6.02 -9.21 -11.30
C ILE A 137 -6.02 -10.74 -11.45
N LYS A 138 -6.84 -11.28 -12.34
CA LYS A 138 -6.83 -12.66 -12.85
C LYS A 138 -5.56 -13.07 -13.60
N LYS A 139 -4.51 -12.25 -13.65
CA LYS A 139 -3.22 -12.72 -14.15
C LYS A 139 -2.67 -13.79 -13.21
N PRO A 140 -2.19 -14.89 -13.75
CA PRO A 140 -1.41 -15.83 -12.98
C PRO A 140 -0.28 -15.12 -12.21
N VAL A 141 -0.01 -15.55 -10.99
CA VAL A 141 0.97 -14.93 -10.08
C VAL A 141 2.33 -14.69 -10.77
N PHE A 142 2.78 -15.63 -11.58
CA PHE A 142 4.07 -15.52 -12.29
C PHE A 142 4.13 -14.32 -13.25
N LEU A 143 3.00 -13.91 -13.86
CA LEU A 143 2.96 -12.70 -14.69
C LEU A 143 3.06 -11.41 -13.86
N ASN A 144 2.57 -11.43 -12.62
CA ASN A 144 2.75 -10.30 -11.71
C ASN A 144 4.17 -10.23 -11.13
N ILE A 145 4.85 -11.36 -10.93
CA ILE A 145 6.28 -11.40 -10.62
C ILE A 145 7.08 -10.72 -11.76
N LEU A 146 6.70 -10.96 -13.02
CA LEU A 146 7.36 -10.35 -14.17
C LEU A 146 7.03 -8.87 -14.35
N LYS A 147 5.78 -8.49 -14.15
CA LYS A 147 5.29 -7.13 -14.31
C LYS A 147 4.17 -6.87 -13.30
N ASN A 148 4.52 -6.21 -12.21
CA ASN A 148 3.57 -5.83 -11.17
C ASN A 148 2.39 -5.02 -11.74
N SER A 149 1.18 -5.39 -11.37
CA SER A 149 -0.05 -4.67 -11.69
C SER A 149 -0.78 -4.14 -10.45
N TRP A 150 -0.21 -4.33 -9.28
CA TRP A 150 -0.74 -3.83 -8.02
C TRP A 150 -0.07 -2.51 -7.64
N LEU A 151 -0.80 -1.68 -6.92
CA LEU A 151 -0.33 -0.40 -6.41
C LEU A 151 -0.77 -0.28 -4.95
N GLY A 152 0.21 -0.18 -4.05
CA GLY A 152 0.00 -0.23 -2.59
C GLY A 152 -1.03 0.78 -2.09
N CYS A 153 -0.89 2.05 -2.45
CA CYS A 153 -1.79 3.13 -2.02
C CYS A 153 -3.25 2.97 -2.50
N CYS A 154 -3.49 2.05 -3.43
CA CYS A 154 -4.84 1.69 -3.90
C CYS A 154 -5.40 0.42 -3.23
N MET A 155 -4.67 -0.19 -2.29
CA MET A 155 -5.04 -1.49 -1.71
C MET A 155 -5.74 -1.35 -0.36
N VAL A 156 -6.73 -2.24 -0.15
CA VAL A 156 -7.30 -2.58 1.16
C VAL A 156 -7.31 -4.10 1.32
N PHE A 157 -7.02 -4.60 2.51
CA PHE A 157 -6.98 -6.04 2.76
C PHE A 157 -7.31 -6.42 4.22
N SER A 158 -7.58 -7.70 4.43
CA SER A 158 -7.97 -8.25 5.73
C SER A 158 -6.77 -8.40 6.67
N LYS A 159 -7.04 -8.31 7.98
CA LYS A 159 -6.08 -8.64 9.06
C LYS A 159 -5.50 -10.05 8.89
N LYS A 160 -6.32 -10.99 8.41
CA LYS A 160 -5.88 -12.36 8.15
C LYS A 160 -4.75 -12.40 7.10
N LEU A 161 -4.89 -11.67 5.99
CA LEU A 161 -3.83 -11.56 4.99
C LEU A 161 -2.58 -10.89 5.59
N LEU A 162 -2.75 -9.82 6.36
CA LEU A 162 -1.64 -9.14 7.04
C LEU A 162 -0.84 -10.10 7.92
N THR A 163 -1.50 -10.85 8.79
CA THR A 163 -0.87 -11.79 9.70
C THR A 163 -0.04 -12.86 8.97
N GLU A 164 -0.52 -13.32 7.82
CA GLU A 164 0.18 -14.31 7.02
C GLU A 164 1.33 -13.69 6.16
N CYS A 165 1.27 -12.39 5.86
CA CYS A 165 2.31 -11.69 5.08
C CYS A 165 3.50 -11.25 5.93
N LEU A 166 3.30 -10.95 7.21
CA LEU A 166 4.35 -10.51 8.13
C LEU A 166 5.11 -11.71 8.77
N PRO A 167 6.37 -11.50 9.13
CA PRO A 167 7.26 -10.42 8.69
C PRO A 167 7.54 -10.50 7.20
N PHE A 168 7.91 -9.37 6.59
CA PHE A 168 8.33 -9.36 5.19
C PHE A 168 9.65 -10.12 5.01
N PRO A 169 9.94 -10.66 3.82
CA PRO A 169 11.28 -11.16 3.49
C PRO A 169 12.34 -10.08 3.67
N PRO A 170 13.54 -10.39 4.19
CA PRO A 170 14.53 -9.40 4.65
C PRO A 170 14.91 -8.31 3.64
N ASN A 171 14.93 -8.64 2.35
CA ASN A 171 15.35 -7.74 1.27
C ASN A 171 14.19 -7.45 0.29
N VAL A 172 12.94 -7.44 0.79
CA VAL A 172 11.81 -7.06 -0.05
C VAL A 172 11.89 -5.58 -0.39
N ALA A 173 11.94 -5.26 -1.68
CA ALA A 173 12.02 -3.88 -2.15
C ALA A 173 10.65 -3.22 -2.32
N ALA A 174 9.59 -4.01 -2.53
CA ALA A 174 8.24 -3.55 -2.78
C ALA A 174 7.24 -4.33 -1.91
N HIS A 175 6.80 -3.70 -0.82
CA HIS A 175 5.86 -4.27 0.14
C HIS A 175 4.52 -4.64 -0.51
N ASP A 176 4.02 -3.79 -1.39
CA ASP A 176 2.77 -3.95 -2.13
C ASP A 176 2.81 -5.17 -3.06
N LEU A 177 3.92 -5.36 -3.78
CA LEU A 177 4.12 -6.52 -4.62
C LEU A 177 4.15 -7.82 -3.81
N TRP A 178 4.85 -7.82 -2.67
CA TRP A 178 4.89 -8.99 -1.78
C TRP A 178 3.50 -9.37 -1.27
N ILE A 179 2.76 -8.40 -0.70
CA ILE A 179 1.40 -8.61 -0.21
C ILE A 179 0.49 -9.12 -1.33
N ALA A 180 0.55 -8.48 -2.50
CA ALA A 180 -0.30 -8.83 -3.64
C ALA A 180 -0.02 -10.23 -4.20
N LEU A 181 1.26 -10.63 -4.34
CA LEU A 181 1.63 -11.96 -4.82
C LEU A 181 1.20 -13.04 -3.84
N TYR A 182 1.40 -12.80 -2.54
CA TYR A 182 0.96 -13.74 -1.51
C TYR A 182 -0.58 -13.86 -1.48
N ALA A 183 -1.29 -12.73 -1.60
CA ALA A 183 -2.74 -12.72 -1.68
C ALA A 183 -3.27 -13.50 -2.89
N GLN A 184 -2.66 -13.34 -4.06
CA GLN A 184 -3.08 -14.06 -5.27
C GLN A 184 -2.91 -15.57 -5.19
N LEU A 185 -1.99 -16.07 -4.36
CA LEU A 185 -1.80 -17.50 -4.14
C LEU A 185 -2.81 -18.10 -3.17
N HIS A 186 -3.28 -17.33 -2.18
CA HIS A 186 -3.92 -17.89 -1.00
C HIS A 186 -5.26 -17.27 -0.61
N PHE A 187 -5.63 -16.13 -1.24
CA PHE A 187 -6.76 -15.30 -0.85
C PHE A 187 -7.62 -14.88 -2.04
N ARG A 188 -8.83 -14.40 -1.76
CA ARG A 188 -9.73 -13.89 -2.79
C ARG A 188 -9.40 -12.44 -3.08
N CYS A 189 -9.02 -12.16 -4.32
CA CYS A 189 -8.62 -10.82 -4.79
C CYS A 189 -9.73 -10.17 -5.62
N GLY A 190 -10.04 -8.91 -5.32
CA GLY A 190 -10.98 -8.05 -6.03
C GLY A 190 -10.33 -6.84 -6.66
N TYR A 191 -11.02 -6.27 -7.66
CA TYR A 191 -10.60 -5.04 -8.32
C TYR A 191 -11.79 -4.18 -8.71
N MET A 192 -11.70 -2.86 -8.50
CA MET A 192 -12.71 -1.84 -8.80
C MET A 192 -12.23 -0.94 -9.95
N PRO A 193 -12.36 -1.38 -11.22
CA PRO A 193 -11.75 -0.68 -12.36
C PRO A 193 -12.38 0.69 -12.65
N ASN A 194 -13.66 0.85 -12.33
CA ASN A 194 -14.42 2.06 -12.63
C ASN A 194 -14.45 3.07 -11.46
N GLU A 195 -13.91 2.69 -10.31
CA GLU A 195 -13.88 3.54 -9.12
C GLU A 195 -12.50 4.18 -8.96
N VAL A 196 -12.40 5.45 -9.35
CA VAL A 196 -11.22 6.30 -9.10
C VAL A 196 -11.36 6.86 -7.68
N LEU A 197 -10.72 6.21 -6.73
CA LEU A 197 -10.81 6.55 -5.30
C LEU A 197 -9.47 7.06 -4.74
N HIS A 198 -8.51 7.34 -5.63
CA HIS A 198 -7.17 7.76 -5.25
C HIS A 198 -6.57 8.69 -6.30
N LEU A 199 -6.03 9.83 -5.85
CA LEU A 199 -5.27 10.76 -6.67
C LEU A 199 -3.79 10.50 -6.38
N TYR A 200 -3.11 9.87 -7.35
CA TYR A 200 -1.71 9.51 -7.26
C TYR A 200 -0.84 10.66 -7.75
N ARG A 201 -0.14 11.32 -6.84
CA ARG A 201 0.68 12.48 -7.14
C ARG A 201 2.02 12.09 -7.76
N ARG A 202 2.40 12.82 -8.79
CA ARG A 202 3.70 12.66 -9.48
C ARG A 202 4.53 13.91 -9.30
N HIS A 203 5.64 13.79 -8.60
CA HIS A 203 6.64 14.85 -8.39
C HIS A 203 8.05 14.27 -8.54
N SER A 204 9.07 15.13 -8.46
CA SER A 204 10.48 14.75 -8.71
C SER A 204 10.99 13.70 -7.71
N GLU A 205 10.50 13.73 -6.48
CA GLU A 205 10.94 12.87 -5.36
C GLU A 205 10.09 11.60 -5.18
N THR A 206 9.11 11.35 -6.06
CA THR A 206 8.27 10.15 -5.97
C THR A 206 9.13 8.89 -6.07
N ALA A 207 9.13 8.07 -5.02
CA ALA A 207 9.95 6.86 -4.90
C ALA A 207 9.56 5.78 -5.92
N SER A 208 8.31 5.73 -6.36
CA SER A 208 7.84 4.69 -7.27
C SER A 208 7.95 5.08 -8.75
N PHE A 209 8.34 4.08 -9.56
CA PHE A 209 8.44 4.21 -11.02
C PHE A 209 7.12 3.91 -11.75
N ALA A 210 5.96 4.18 -11.15
CA ALA A 210 4.69 3.91 -11.81
C ALA A 210 4.64 4.56 -13.20
N GLY A 211 4.71 3.74 -14.25
CA GLY A 211 4.73 4.18 -15.65
C GLY A 211 6.10 4.41 -16.30
N LYS A 212 7.22 4.42 -15.57
CA LYS A 212 8.58 4.47 -16.14
C LYS A 212 9.21 3.07 -16.21
N ARG A 213 10.13 2.85 -17.15
CA ARG A 213 10.93 1.62 -17.20
C ARG A 213 11.95 1.64 -16.06
N SER A 214 12.06 0.52 -15.33
CA SER A 214 13.08 0.34 -14.31
C SER A 214 14.47 0.53 -14.89
N THR A 215 15.30 1.33 -14.23
CA THR A 215 16.72 1.56 -14.57
C THR A 215 17.64 0.46 -14.03
N ASN A 216 17.12 -0.47 -13.22
CA ASN A 216 17.89 -1.56 -12.66
C ASN A 216 18.44 -2.50 -13.74
N LYS A 217 19.68 -2.96 -13.55
CA LYS A 217 20.35 -3.94 -14.42
C LYS A 217 19.49 -5.20 -14.59
N TRP A 218 19.52 -5.80 -15.77
CA TRP A 218 18.74 -7.00 -16.08
C TRP A 218 19.03 -8.16 -15.11
N SER A 219 20.29 -8.36 -14.75
CA SER A 219 20.70 -9.36 -13.76
C SER A 219 20.00 -9.17 -12.40
N TYR A 220 19.97 -7.94 -11.86
CA TYR A 220 19.26 -7.62 -10.64
C TYR A 220 17.75 -7.92 -10.74
N ARG A 221 17.15 -7.58 -11.88
CA ARG A 221 15.71 -7.85 -12.10
C ARG A 221 15.38 -9.33 -12.10
N ILE A 222 16.26 -10.18 -12.60
CA ILE A 222 16.08 -11.65 -12.55
C ILE A 222 16.29 -12.15 -11.14
N SER A 223 17.42 -11.83 -10.52
CA SER A 223 17.74 -12.30 -9.16
C SER A 223 16.64 -11.91 -8.16
N TYR A 224 16.11 -10.69 -8.25
CA TYR A 224 15.00 -10.25 -7.39
C TYR A 224 13.71 -11.05 -7.63
N ARG A 225 13.40 -11.43 -8.86
CA ARG A 225 12.24 -12.29 -9.16
C ARG A 225 12.39 -13.70 -8.62
N LEU A 226 13.57 -14.27 -8.75
CA LEU A 226 13.90 -15.58 -8.17
C LEU A 226 13.83 -15.53 -6.65
N TYR A 227 14.34 -14.46 -6.05
CA TYR A 227 14.25 -14.19 -4.63
C TYR A 227 12.78 -14.14 -4.15
N LEU A 228 11.91 -13.39 -4.82
CA LEU A 228 10.48 -13.35 -4.51
C LEU A 228 9.82 -14.72 -4.64
N ALA A 229 10.09 -15.43 -5.73
CA ALA A 229 9.53 -16.77 -5.96
C ALA A 229 9.96 -17.76 -4.86
N TYR A 230 11.23 -17.76 -4.48
CA TYR A 230 11.75 -18.58 -3.38
C TYR A 230 11.01 -18.31 -2.07
N HIS A 231 10.89 -17.04 -1.67
CA HIS A 231 10.23 -16.67 -0.42
C HIS A 231 8.71 -16.95 -0.43
N LEU A 232 8.05 -16.80 -1.58
CA LEU A 232 6.64 -17.17 -1.73
C LEU A 232 6.44 -18.67 -1.55
N ILE A 233 7.28 -19.48 -2.17
CA ILE A 233 7.24 -20.96 -2.05
C ILE A 233 7.49 -21.35 -0.58
N ALA A 234 8.57 -20.85 0.03
CA ALA A 234 8.90 -21.15 1.42
C ALA A 234 7.77 -20.78 2.40
N ARG A 235 7.15 -19.58 2.21
CA ARG A 235 6.01 -19.14 3.03
C ARG A 235 4.78 -20.02 2.83
N THR A 236 4.51 -20.45 1.61
CA THR A 236 3.40 -21.36 1.28
C THR A 236 3.57 -22.73 1.94
N PHE A 237 4.78 -23.29 1.93
CA PHE A 237 5.07 -24.55 2.62
C PHE A 237 4.85 -24.45 4.12
N ASN A 238 5.32 -23.37 4.76
CA ASN A 238 5.13 -23.17 6.19
C ASN A 238 3.65 -23.01 6.55
N ARG A 239 2.87 -22.29 5.73
CA ARG A 239 1.42 -22.16 5.90
C ARG A 239 0.71 -23.50 5.95
N ASN A 240 1.07 -24.41 5.08
CA ASN A 240 0.45 -25.74 4.99
C ASN A 240 0.78 -26.63 6.20
N LYS A 241 1.99 -26.51 6.77
CA LYS A 241 2.39 -27.24 8.00
C LYS A 241 1.60 -26.82 9.23
N HIS A 242 1.12 -25.58 9.31
CA HIS A 242 0.33 -25.09 10.44
C HIS A 242 -1.18 -25.34 10.29
N LYS A 243 -1.63 -25.89 9.15
CA LYS A 243 -3.02 -26.24 8.88
C LYS A 243 -3.30 -27.75 8.91
N SER A 244 -2.24 -28.56 8.91
CA SER A 244 -2.28 -30.02 9.11
C SER A 244 -2.11 -30.35 10.59
#